data_2a2614c94abc87e820588158a781b687
#
_entry.id   2a2614c94abc87e820588158a781b687
#
_cell.length_a   1.000
_cell.length_b   1.000
_cell.length_c   1.000
_cell.angle_alpha   90.00
_cell.angle_beta   90.00
_cell.angle_gamma   90.00
#
_symmetry.space_group_name_H-M   'P 1'
#
loop_
_entity.id
_entity.type
_entity.pdbx_description
1 polymer ?
#
loop_
_entity_poly.entity_id
_entity_poly.type
_entity_poly.pdbx_seq_one_letter_code
_entity_poly.pdbx_strand_id
1 'polypeptide(L)'
;MAKDKIAYVCSNCGQESSKWMGKCPSCGQWNTFKEIRIAGDSGSQAAKNAGMTMRHGGAATMFGGQHSDHDAKPMKLRDISAIDEPRIDMRDEELNRVLGGGMVPGSITLLGGEPGIGKSTLTLQTILNMTDRRILYVSGEESAHQIKLRADRLAKGQALLRGEEVVQPFDHITILCETQLEKIFSHIQEVAPEFIVIDSIQTIATEEVD
;
A
#
# COMPACT_ATOMS: atom_id res chain seq x y z
N MET A 1 -1.30 2.10 33.87
CA MET A 1 -2.00 1.29 32.85
C MET A 1 -3.23 2.06 32.42
N ALA A 2 -3.18 2.72 31.27
CA ALA A 2 -4.33 3.44 30.71
C ALA A 2 -5.34 2.38 30.23
N LYS A 3 -6.59 2.48 30.66
CA LYS A 3 -7.67 1.62 30.21
C LYS A 3 -8.13 2.13 28.85
N ASP A 4 -8.10 1.28 27.86
CA ASP A 4 -8.71 1.54 26.56
C ASP A 4 -10.18 1.86 26.75
N LYS A 5 -10.65 2.94 26.15
CA LYS A 5 -12.07 3.32 26.15
C LYS A 5 -12.72 2.73 24.90
N ILE A 6 -13.74 1.92 25.13
CA ILE A 6 -14.58 1.39 24.06
C ILE A 6 -15.68 2.42 23.77
N ALA A 7 -15.87 2.79 22.52
CA ALA A 7 -16.98 3.58 22.03
C ALA A 7 -17.71 2.83 20.92
N TYR A 8 -19.00 3.08 20.78
CA TYR A 8 -19.83 2.49 19.74
C TYR A 8 -20.28 3.58 18.78
N VAL A 9 -20.03 3.39 17.49
CA VAL A 9 -20.38 4.36 16.44
C VAL A 9 -21.39 3.76 15.47
N CYS A 10 -22.44 4.50 15.18
CA CYS A 10 -23.46 4.11 14.22
C CYS A 10 -22.88 4.19 12.79
N SER A 11 -22.85 3.07 12.07
CA SER A 11 -22.32 2.99 10.69
C SER A 11 -23.16 3.75 9.65
N ASN A 12 -24.39 4.16 10.00
CA ASN A 12 -25.27 4.88 9.09
C ASN A 12 -25.22 6.41 9.24
N CYS A 13 -25.07 6.93 10.47
CA CYS A 13 -25.13 8.39 10.72
C CYS A 13 -23.95 8.93 11.54
N GLY A 14 -23.00 8.10 11.95
CA GLY A 14 -21.83 8.53 12.74
C GLY A 14 -22.11 8.84 14.20
N GLN A 15 -23.35 8.62 14.71
CA GLN A 15 -23.68 8.88 16.11
C GLN A 15 -22.86 8.01 17.04
N GLU A 16 -22.15 8.65 17.99
CA GLU A 16 -21.35 7.96 19.00
C GLU A 16 -22.14 7.65 20.26
N SER A 17 -21.83 6.51 20.89
CA SER A 17 -22.41 6.08 22.17
C SER A 17 -21.38 5.35 23.02
N SER A 18 -21.44 5.50 24.32
CA SER A 18 -20.61 4.74 25.27
C SER A 18 -21.12 3.30 25.51
N LYS A 19 -22.28 2.95 24.96
CA LYS A 19 -22.90 1.62 25.08
C LYS A 19 -23.48 1.20 23.74
N TRP A 20 -23.43 -0.09 23.47
CA TRP A 20 -24.13 -0.66 22.33
C TRP A 20 -25.64 -0.52 22.48
N MET A 21 -26.29 -0.08 21.42
CA MET A 21 -27.76 0.07 21.36
C MET A 21 -28.29 -0.62 20.11
N GLY A 22 -29.36 -1.41 20.27
CA GLY A 22 -29.96 -2.11 19.14
C GLY A 22 -30.58 -1.20 18.08
N LYS A 23 -31.01 0.01 18.47
CA LYS A 23 -31.57 1.03 17.58
C LYS A 23 -30.85 2.35 17.79
N CYS A 24 -30.42 2.97 16.71
CA CYS A 24 -29.79 4.28 16.77
C CYS A 24 -30.80 5.37 17.08
N PRO A 25 -30.59 6.19 18.13
CA PRO A 25 -31.54 7.26 18.50
C PRO A 25 -31.54 8.42 17.51
N SER A 26 -30.49 8.60 16.74
CA SER A 26 -30.35 9.68 15.77
C SER A 26 -31.00 9.35 14.42
N CYS A 27 -30.67 8.18 13.81
CA CYS A 27 -31.19 7.82 12.49
C CYS A 27 -32.27 6.74 12.50
N GLY A 28 -32.60 6.16 13.66
CA GLY A 28 -33.66 5.16 13.80
C GLY A 28 -33.35 3.77 13.25
N GLN A 29 -32.18 3.55 12.68
CA GLN A 29 -31.77 2.27 12.11
C GLN A 29 -31.41 1.24 13.19
N TRP A 30 -31.70 -0.03 12.92
CA TRP A 30 -31.39 -1.15 13.81
C TRP A 30 -30.05 -1.79 13.51
N ASN A 31 -29.33 -2.25 14.56
CA ASN A 31 -28.10 -3.01 14.50
C ASN A 31 -26.97 -2.29 13.71
N THR A 32 -26.88 -0.97 13.84
CA THR A 32 -25.90 -0.14 13.12
C THR A 32 -24.70 0.29 13.97
N PHE A 33 -24.66 -0.03 15.27
CA PHE A 33 -23.53 0.31 16.13
C PHE A 33 -22.39 -0.68 15.99
N LYS A 34 -21.19 -0.16 15.68
CA LYS A 34 -19.92 -0.91 15.65
C LYS A 34 -19.03 -0.45 16.79
N GLU A 35 -18.34 -1.40 17.42
CA GLU A 35 -17.36 -1.14 18.47
C GLU A 35 -16.09 -0.53 17.90
N ILE A 36 -15.60 0.56 18.50
CA ILE A 36 -14.32 1.19 18.17
C ILE A 36 -13.53 1.34 19.47
N ARG A 37 -12.28 0.87 19.48
CA ARG A 37 -11.35 1.06 20.58
C ARG A 37 -10.60 2.37 20.39
N ILE A 38 -10.74 3.28 21.35
CA ILE A 38 -10.01 4.56 21.35
C ILE A 38 -8.82 4.39 22.28
N ALA A 39 -7.61 4.39 21.73
CA ALA A 39 -6.37 4.43 22.50
C ALA A 39 -6.34 5.71 23.33
N GLY A 40 -6.17 5.59 24.64
CA GLY A 40 -6.16 6.73 25.55
C GLY A 40 -4.90 7.57 25.37
N ASP A 41 -5.06 8.75 24.77
CA ASP A 41 -4.02 9.77 24.73
C ASP A 41 -3.83 10.40 26.12
N SER A 42 -2.64 10.34 26.64
CA SER A 42 -2.24 10.94 27.92
C SER A 42 -1.65 12.33 27.67
N GLY A 43 -2.45 13.37 27.97
CA GLY A 43 -1.89 14.65 28.40
C GLY A 43 -2.09 15.84 27.47
N SER A 44 -2.96 16.75 27.79
CA SER A 44 -2.70 18.02 28.48
C SER A 44 -3.91 18.96 28.37
N GLN A 45 -4.29 19.49 29.53
CA GLN A 45 -5.16 20.64 29.67
C GLN A 45 -4.42 21.87 29.15
N ALA A 46 -5.03 22.63 28.25
CA ALA A 46 -5.09 24.09 28.30
C ALA A 46 -5.71 24.70 27.03
N ALA A 47 -6.56 25.68 27.29
CA ALA A 47 -6.97 26.78 26.42
C ALA A 47 -8.33 26.66 25.73
N LYS A 48 -9.32 27.18 26.46
CA LYS A 48 -10.51 27.83 25.89
C LYS A 48 -10.10 29.11 25.15
N ASN A 49 -10.79 29.39 24.04
CA ASN A 49 -10.83 30.62 23.25
C ASN A 49 -9.81 30.73 22.12
N ALA A 50 -10.28 30.47 20.91
CA ALA A 50 -10.28 31.42 19.79
C ALA A 50 -10.77 30.69 18.54
N GLY A 51 -11.82 31.21 17.92
CA GLY A 51 -12.22 30.75 16.59
C GLY A 51 -11.09 31.02 15.61
N MET A 52 -10.62 29.95 15.00
CA MET A 52 -9.74 30.03 13.82
C MET A 52 -9.82 28.70 13.09
N THR A 53 -10.22 28.78 11.87
CA THR A 53 -10.24 27.74 10.86
C THR A 53 -8.96 26.92 10.89
N MET A 54 -8.97 25.73 11.47
CA MET A 54 -7.86 24.79 11.34
C MET A 54 -7.97 24.04 9.99
N ARG A 55 -7.08 24.45 9.10
CA ARG A 55 -6.61 23.63 7.99
C ARG A 55 -6.06 22.33 8.59
N HIS A 56 -6.75 21.23 8.39
CA HIS A 56 -6.20 19.91 8.62
C HIS A 56 -5.16 19.65 7.53
N GLY A 57 -3.91 19.92 7.86
CA GLY A 57 -2.75 19.45 7.12
C GLY A 57 -2.45 18.02 7.52
N GLY A 58 -2.64 17.13 6.62
CA GLY A 58 -1.95 16.03 6.07
C GLY A 58 -1.44 14.91 6.96
N ALA A 59 -1.79 13.75 6.58
CA ALA A 59 -0.95 12.55 6.43
C ALA A 59 -1.83 11.41 5.88
N ALA A 60 -2.43 11.60 4.73
CA ALA A 60 -3.17 10.52 4.06
C ALA A 60 -3.16 10.72 2.53
N THR A 61 -1.98 10.91 1.95
CA THR A 61 -1.85 10.96 0.50
C THR A 61 -0.60 10.23 0.05
N MET A 62 -0.52 8.91 0.33
CA MET A 62 0.49 8.06 -0.30
C MET A 62 -0.08 7.03 -1.26
N PHE A 63 -1.38 6.91 -1.36
CA PHE A 63 -2.01 6.26 -2.50
C PHE A 63 -2.78 7.34 -3.23
N GLY A 64 -2.21 7.84 -4.33
CA GLY A 64 -2.69 8.96 -5.11
C GLY A 64 -4.04 8.75 -5.76
N GLY A 65 -5.07 8.71 -4.95
CA GLY A 65 -6.44 8.97 -5.33
C GLY A 65 -6.87 10.18 -4.52
N GLN A 66 -7.12 11.30 -5.17
CA GLN A 66 -7.88 12.39 -4.58
C GLN A 66 -9.30 11.88 -4.31
N HIS A 67 -9.49 11.15 -3.21
CA HIS A 67 -10.79 11.01 -2.62
C HIS A 67 -11.09 12.33 -1.89
N SER A 68 -11.48 13.35 -2.66
CA SER A 68 -12.33 14.39 -2.11
C SER A 68 -13.58 13.69 -1.58
N ASP A 69 -13.99 14.04 -0.37
CA ASP A 69 -15.25 13.67 0.30
C ASP A 69 -16.46 14.22 -0.50
N HIS A 70 -16.55 13.84 -1.78
CA HIS A 70 -17.71 14.07 -2.60
C HIS A 70 -18.46 12.75 -2.67
N ASP A 71 -19.69 12.75 -2.15
CA ASP A 71 -20.65 11.67 -2.37
C ASP A 71 -20.51 11.14 -3.80
N ALA A 72 -20.01 9.91 -3.95
CA ALA A 72 -19.80 9.29 -5.25
C ALA A 72 -21.16 9.21 -5.97
N LYS A 73 -21.36 10.05 -6.97
CA LYS A 73 -22.60 10.07 -7.79
C LYS A 73 -22.41 9.17 -9.01
N PRO A 74 -23.40 8.33 -9.32
CA PRO A 74 -23.36 7.56 -10.56
C PRO A 74 -23.24 8.48 -11.78
N MET A 75 -22.26 8.20 -12.66
CA MET A 75 -22.05 8.92 -13.92
C MET A 75 -22.21 7.99 -15.10
N LYS A 76 -22.71 8.50 -16.22
CA LYS A 76 -22.78 7.70 -17.46
C LYS A 76 -21.38 7.60 -18.07
N LEU A 77 -21.03 6.45 -18.61
CA LEU A 77 -19.72 6.21 -19.21
C LEU A 77 -19.35 7.27 -20.26
N ARG A 78 -20.32 7.73 -21.06
CA ARG A 78 -20.12 8.77 -22.09
C ARG A 78 -19.74 10.14 -21.52
N ASP A 79 -20.02 10.39 -20.22
CA ASP A 79 -19.78 11.67 -19.54
C ASP A 79 -18.42 11.66 -18.81
N ILE A 80 -17.69 10.52 -18.87
CA ILE A 80 -16.37 10.34 -18.29
C ILE A 80 -15.33 10.67 -19.35
N SER A 81 -14.52 11.69 -19.09
CA SER A 81 -13.38 12.02 -19.96
C SER A 81 -12.32 10.92 -19.87
N ALA A 82 -11.92 10.33 -20.99
CA ALA A 82 -10.74 9.49 -21.03
C ALA A 82 -9.51 10.40 -20.88
N ILE A 83 -8.94 10.42 -19.70
CA ILE A 83 -7.64 11.04 -19.45
C ILE A 83 -6.61 9.94 -19.66
N ASP A 84 -5.62 10.18 -20.53
CA ASP A 84 -4.47 9.28 -20.65
C ASP A 84 -3.69 9.32 -19.33
N GLU A 85 -3.89 8.31 -18.49
CA GLU A 85 -3.14 8.16 -17.26
C GLU A 85 -1.69 7.78 -17.57
N PRO A 86 -0.70 8.48 -16.99
CA PRO A 86 0.70 8.13 -17.20
C PRO A 86 0.95 6.71 -16.68
N ARG A 87 1.58 5.87 -17.50
CA ARG A 87 1.90 4.50 -17.12
C ARG A 87 3.34 4.39 -16.62
N ILE A 88 3.56 3.50 -15.69
CA ILE A 88 4.89 3.15 -15.19
C ILE A 88 5.51 2.16 -16.18
N ASP A 89 6.59 2.57 -16.81
CA ASP A 89 7.38 1.70 -17.69
C ASP A 89 8.09 0.63 -16.86
N MET A 90 7.79 -0.64 -17.14
CA MET A 90 8.36 -1.79 -16.43
C MET A 90 9.77 -2.14 -16.90
N ARG A 91 10.34 -1.38 -17.83
CA ARG A 91 11.67 -1.63 -18.42
C ARG A 91 11.83 -3.04 -19.02
N ASP A 92 10.70 -3.62 -19.44
CA ASP A 92 10.57 -4.90 -20.10
C ASP A 92 9.45 -4.78 -21.15
N GLU A 93 9.79 -4.99 -22.43
CA GLU A 93 8.87 -4.76 -23.54
C GLU A 93 7.67 -5.72 -23.50
N GLU A 94 7.92 -6.98 -23.15
CA GLU A 94 6.87 -7.99 -23.11
C GLU A 94 5.91 -7.73 -21.93
N LEU A 95 6.47 -7.38 -20.78
CA LEU A 95 5.65 -7.02 -19.61
C LEU A 95 4.83 -5.76 -19.87
N ASN A 96 5.42 -4.73 -20.48
CA ASN A 96 4.71 -3.53 -20.91
C ASN A 96 3.60 -3.86 -21.91
N ARG A 97 3.87 -4.73 -22.88
CA ARG A 97 2.87 -5.18 -23.87
C ARG A 97 1.67 -5.86 -23.18
N VAL A 98 1.93 -6.77 -22.25
CA VAL A 98 0.89 -7.47 -21.49
C VAL A 98 0.08 -6.51 -20.62
N LEU A 99 0.72 -5.50 -20.02
CA LEU A 99 0.09 -4.47 -19.19
C LEU A 99 -0.55 -3.33 -19.99
N GLY A 100 -0.54 -3.40 -21.32
CA GLY A 100 -1.14 -2.37 -22.19
C GLY A 100 -0.36 -1.05 -22.23
N GLY A 101 0.97 -1.12 -22.18
CA GLY A 101 1.89 0.02 -22.25
C GLY A 101 2.55 0.38 -20.91
N GLY A 102 2.42 -0.47 -19.91
CA GLY A 102 2.99 -0.29 -18.58
C GLY A 102 1.95 -0.35 -17.46
N MET A 103 2.41 -0.31 -16.22
CA MET A 103 1.56 -0.42 -15.04
C MET A 103 0.86 0.89 -14.72
N VAL A 104 -0.43 0.83 -14.40
CA VAL A 104 -1.19 2.02 -13.96
C VAL A 104 -0.82 2.34 -12.51
N PRO A 105 -0.49 3.60 -12.18
CA PRO A 105 -0.24 4.00 -10.80
C PRO A 105 -1.43 3.66 -9.89
N GLY A 106 -1.15 3.13 -8.69
CA GLY A 106 -2.20 2.71 -7.75
C GLY A 106 -2.89 1.39 -8.09
N SER A 107 -2.52 0.72 -9.19
CA SER A 107 -3.05 -0.61 -9.51
C SER A 107 -2.29 -1.72 -8.79
N ILE A 108 -2.95 -2.87 -8.65
CA ILE A 108 -2.35 -4.11 -8.15
C ILE A 108 -2.32 -5.11 -9.30
N THR A 109 -1.14 -5.69 -9.54
CA THR A 109 -0.96 -6.76 -10.53
C THR A 109 -0.56 -8.05 -9.83
N LEU A 110 -1.30 -9.12 -10.09
CA LEU A 110 -0.98 -10.45 -9.59
C LEU A 110 -0.25 -11.26 -10.67
N LEU A 111 0.99 -11.66 -10.36
CA LEU A 111 1.77 -12.56 -11.20
C LEU A 111 1.57 -14.01 -10.73
N GLY A 112 0.72 -14.75 -11.43
CA GLY A 112 0.42 -16.17 -11.15
C GLY A 112 1.23 -17.12 -12.01
N GLY A 113 1.40 -18.38 -11.54
CA GLY A 113 2.05 -19.46 -12.29
C GLY A 113 2.55 -20.56 -11.36
N GLU A 114 2.95 -21.69 -11.94
CA GLU A 114 3.46 -22.85 -11.20
C GLU A 114 4.75 -22.54 -10.42
N PRO A 115 5.04 -23.24 -9.32
CA PRO A 115 6.31 -23.14 -8.63
C PRO A 115 7.49 -23.40 -9.58
N GLY A 116 8.56 -22.62 -9.43
CA GLY A 116 9.79 -22.80 -10.24
C GLY A 116 9.76 -22.20 -11.65
N ILE A 117 8.63 -21.67 -12.14
CA ILE A 117 8.53 -21.10 -13.50
C ILE A 117 9.33 -19.79 -13.68
N GLY A 118 9.82 -19.20 -12.61
CA GLY A 118 10.66 -18.00 -12.68
C GLY A 118 9.98 -16.69 -12.28
N LYS A 119 8.81 -16.72 -11.61
CA LYS A 119 8.08 -15.51 -11.16
C LYS A 119 8.97 -14.52 -10.40
N SER A 120 9.60 -14.99 -9.32
CA SER A 120 10.49 -14.15 -8.49
C SER A 120 11.72 -13.66 -9.27
N THR A 121 12.19 -14.45 -10.23
CA THR A 121 13.32 -14.06 -11.12
C THR A 121 12.89 -12.93 -12.05
N LEU A 122 11.73 -13.07 -12.72
CA LEU A 122 11.20 -12.04 -13.61
C LEU A 122 10.95 -10.74 -12.84
N THR A 123 10.31 -10.83 -11.67
CA THR A 123 10.01 -9.65 -10.85
C THR A 123 11.29 -8.94 -10.41
N LEU A 124 12.28 -9.69 -9.90
CA LEU A 124 13.55 -9.11 -9.48
C LEU A 124 14.29 -8.49 -10.67
N GLN A 125 14.33 -9.18 -11.83
CA GLN A 125 14.94 -8.67 -13.06
C GLN A 125 14.31 -7.35 -13.53
N THR A 126 12.98 -7.25 -13.44
CA THR A 126 12.24 -6.04 -13.80
C THR A 126 12.63 -4.87 -12.91
N ILE A 127 12.60 -5.05 -11.58
CA ILE A 127 12.89 -3.96 -10.64
C ILE A 127 14.36 -3.54 -10.67
N LEU A 128 15.28 -4.42 -11.01
CA LEU A 128 16.69 -4.07 -11.20
C LEU A 128 16.90 -3.03 -12.32
N ASN A 129 16.01 -3.01 -13.31
CA ASN A 129 16.05 -2.07 -14.43
C ASN A 129 15.26 -0.76 -14.17
N MET A 130 14.44 -0.70 -13.10
CA MET A 130 13.61 0.46 -12.75
C MET A 130 14.36 1.44 -11.84
N THR A 131 15.52 1.92 -12.28
CA THR A 131 16.45 2.74 -11.47
C THR A 131 15.92 4.13 -11.11
N ASP A 132 14.83 4.55 -11.73
CA ASP A 132 14.17 5.85 -11.55
C ASP A 132 13.07 5.82 -10.46
N ARG A 133 12.90 4.69 -9.75
CA ARG A 133 11.85 4.48 -8.75
C ARG A 133 12.40 3.97 -7.43
N ARG A 134 11.81 4.40 -6.33
CA ARG A 134 12.06 3.79 -5.01
C ARG A 134 11.20 2.55 -4.86
N ILE A 135 11.84 1.41 -4.68
CA ILE A 135 11.20 0.10 -4.67
C ILE A 135 11.35 -0.56 -3.31
N LEU A 136 10.26 -1.10 -2.78
CA LEU A 136 10.27 -2.00 -1.63
C LEU A 136 9.97 -3.42 -2.09
N TYR A 137 10.93 -4.33 -1.90
CA TYR A 137 10.74 -5.75 -2.14
C TYR A 137 10.54 -6.49 -0.82
N VAL A 138 9.32 -6.98 -0.61
CA VAL A 138 8.93 -7.75 0.57
C VAL A 138 9.04 -9.23 0.24
N SER A 139 9.80 -9.97 1.06
CA SER A 139 9.95 -11.42 0.92
C SER A 139 9.54 -12.13 2.20
N GLY A 140 8.67 -13.13 2.07
CA GLY A 140 8.30 -14.01 3.17
C GLY A 140 9.02 -15.37 3.17
N GLU A 141 9.73 -15.70 2.09
CA GLU A 141 10.36 -17.03 1.93
C GLU A 141 11.89 -16.96 1.87
N GLU A 142 12.44 -15.91 1.27
CA GLU A 142 13.89 -15.79 1.06
C GLU A 142 14.51 -14.75 1.99
N SER A 143 15.75 -15.03 2.42
CA SER A 143 16.54 -14.06 3.16
C SER A 143 17.07 -12.94 2.25
N ALA A 144 17.33 -11.77 2.83
CA ALA A 144 17.92 -10.64 2.10
C ALA A 144 19.24 -11.02 1.40
N HIS A 145 20.03 -11.90 2.00
CA HIS A 145 21.28 -12.37 1.41
C HIS A 145 21.05 -13.21 0.14
N GLN A 146 20.06 -14.10 0.14
CA GLN A 146 19.71 -14.92 -1.03
C GLN A 146 19.19 -14.05 -2.18
N ILE A 147 18.33 -13.06 -1.86
CA ILE A 147 17.83 -12.09 -2.84
C ILE A 147 18.99 -11.28 -3.43
N LYS A 148 19.94 -10.80 -2.60
CA LYS A 148 21.13 -10.08 -3.05
C LYS A 148 21.98 -10.91 -4.00
N LEU A 149 22.28 -12.17 -3.66
CA LEU A 149 23.04 -13.07 -4.52
C LEU A 149 22.34 -13.30 -5.88
N ARG A 150 21.02 -13.41 -5.88
CA ARG A 150 20.23 -13.54 -7.12
C ARG A 150 20.27 -12.25 -7.93
N ALA A 151 20.11 -11.08 -7.30
CA ALA A 151 20.18 -9.78 -7.94
C ALA A 151 21.55 -9.58 -8.63
N ASP A 152 22.65 -9.90 -7.93
CA ASP A 152 24.01 -9.79 -8.47
C ASP A 152 24.23 -10.70 -9.69
N ARG A 153 23.68 -11.93 -9.62
CA ARG A 153 23.75 -12.87 -10.75
C ARG A 153 22.97 -12.37 -11.96
N LEU A 154 21.77 -11.85 -11.74
CA LEU A 154 20.91 -11.30 -12.81
C LEU A 154 21.56 -10.07 -13.46
N ALA A 155 22.05 -9.14 -12.66
CA ALA A 155 22.74 -7.94 -13.16
C ALA A 155 23.98 -8.29 -13.99
N LYS A 156 24.80 -9.24 -13.52
CA LYS A 156 25.96 -9.73 -14.29
C LYS A 156 25.56 -10.37 -15.62
N GLY A 157 24.48 -11.17 -15.61
CA GLY A 157 23.95 -11.79 -16.83
C GLY A 157 23.46 -10.75 -17.83
N GLN A 158 22.72 -9.74 -17.38
CA GLN A 158 22.23 -8.66 -18.23
C GLN A 158 23.37 -7.81 -18.81
N ALA A 159 24.35 -7.43 -17.98
CA ALA A 159 25.50 -6.66 -18.43
C ALA A 159 26.30 -7.42 -19.50
N LEU A 160 26.53 -8.71 -19.29
CA LEU A 160 27.21 -9.57 -20.28
C LEU A 160 26.49 -9.62 -21.63
N LEU A 161 25.16 -9.75 -21.60
CA LEU A 161 24.34 -9.76 -22.83
C LEU A 161 24.35 -8.43 -23.58
N ARG A 162 24.50 -7.31 -22.87
CA ARG A 162 24.54 -5.95 -23.42
C ARG A 162 25.96 -5.50 -23.81
N GLY A 163 26.99 -6.24 -23.38
CA GLY A 163 28.40 -5.83 -23.55
C GLY A 163 28.76 -4.63 -22.66
N GLU A 164 28.09 -4.47 -21.52
CA GLU A 164 28.26 -3.38 -20.59
C GLU A 164 29.01 -3.84 -19.33
N GLU A 165 29.63 -2.90 -18.62
CA GLU A 165 30.16 -3.20 -17.29
C GLU A 165 29.00 -3.26 -16.28
N VAL A 166 29.12 -4.16 -15.29
CA VAL A 166 28.13 -4.27 -14.21
C VAL A 166 28.18 -3.02 -13.35
N VAL A 167 27.20 -2.14 -13.52
CA VAL A 167 27.05 -0.98 -12.65
C VAL A 167 26.23 -1.40 -11.42
N GLN A 168 26.86 -1.43 -10.26
CA GLN A 168 26.16 -1.43 -8.97
C GLN A 168 26.39 -0.06 -8.33
N PRO A 169 25.38 0.54 -7.73
CA PRO A 169 24.58 0.03 -6.62
C PRO A 169 23.08 -0.04 -6.95
N PHE A 170 22.36 -0.97 -6.27
CA PHE A 170 20.90 -1.06 -6.32
C PHE A 170 20.26 -0.20 -5.23
N ASP A 171 20.69 1.05 -5.09
CA ASP A 171 20.26 1.97 -4.02
C ASP A 171 18.75 2.28 -4.07
N HIS A 172 18.14 2.04 -5.22
CA HIS A 172 16.70 2.24 -5.43
C HIS A 172 15.83 1.10 -4.89
N ILE A 173 16.42 -0.02 -4.45
CA ILE A 173 15.70 -1.20 -3.97
C ILE A 173 15.98 -1.42 -2.48
N THR A 174 14.93 -1.38 -1.68
CA THR A 174 14.97 -1.77 -0.26
C THR A 174 14.37 -3.17 -0.10
N ILE A 175 15.06 -4.07 0.61
CA ILE A 175 14.59 -5.42 0.89
C ILE A 175 14.02 -5.47 2.30
N LEU A 176 12.83 -6.05 2.45
CA LEU A 176 12.18 -6.31 3.72
C LEU A 176 11.82 -7.80 3.82
N CYS A 177 12.42 -8.52 4.78
CA CYS A 177 12.07 -9.91 5.07
C CYS A 177 11.07 -9.91 6.24
N GLU A 178 9.79 -9.83 5.95
CA GLU A 178 8.69 -9.77 6.92
C GLU A 178 7.45 -10.43 6.34
N THR A 179 6.65 -11.08 7.20
CA THR A 179 5.40 -11.75 6.83
C THR A 179 4.17 -11.14 7.52
N GLN A 180 4.35 -10.34 8.56
CA GLN A 180 3.25 -9.67 9.25
C GLN A 180 2.82 -8.41 8.49
N LEU A 181 1.56 -8.38 8.06
CA LEU A 181 1.02 -7.30 7.23
C LEU A 181 1.12 -5.92 7.92
N GLU A 182 0.85 -5.87 9.22
CA GLU A 182 0.87 -4.64 10.01
C GLU A 182 2.28 -4.02 10.07
N LYS A 183 3.31 -4.86 10.18
CA LYS A 183 4.71 -4.41 10.15
C LYS A 183 5.11 -3.97 8.75
N ILE A 184 4.64 -4.68 7.71
CA ILE A 184 4.89 -4.28 6.32
C ILE A 184 4.31 -2.88 6.07
N PHE A 185 3.08 -2.59 6.52
CA PHE A 185 2.50 -1.25 6.39
C PHE A 185 3.28 -0.17 7.14
N SER A 186 3.79 -0.48 8.34
CA SER A 186 4.65 0.45 9.08
C SER A 186 5.91 0.80 8.28
N HIS A 187 6.59 -0.18 7.71
CA HIS A 187 7.78 0.04 6.89
C HIS A 187 7.48 0.72 5.55
N ILE A 188 6.31 0.49 4.95
CA ILE A 188 5.89 1.25 3.76
C ILE A 188 5.80 2.75 4.06
N GLN A 189 5.27 3.12 5.22
CA GLN A 189 5.20 4.53 5.64
C GLN A 189 6.59 5.14 5.86
N GLU A 190 7.54 4.39 6.41
CA GLU A 190 8.90 4.83 6.66
C GLU A 190 9.71 4.97 5.37
N VAL A 191 9.69 3.96 4.50
CA VAL A 191 10.47 3.90 3.26
C VAL A 191 9.86 4.79 2.17
N ALA A 192 8.55 5.00 2.21
CA ALA A 192 7.78 5.75 1.20
C ALA A 192 8.09 5.29 -0.24
N PRO A 193 7.93 3.99 -0.57
CA PRO A 193 8.24 3.47 -1.89
C PRO A 193 7.22 3.93 -2.92
N GLU A 194 7.64 4.02 -4.18
CA GLU A 194 6.76 4.28 -5.33
C GLU A 194 6.26 2.98 -5.96
N PHE A 195 6.98 1.88 -5.71
CA PHE A 195 6.65 0.56 -6.22
C PHE A 195 6.91 -0.51 -5.16
N ILE A 196 5.97 -1.43 -4.99
CA ILE A 196 6.05 -2.48 -3.98
C ILE A 196 5.93 -3.84 -4.68
N VAL A 197 6.83 -4.74 -4.34
CA VAL A 197 6.78 -6.15 -4.71
C VAL A 197 6.54 -6.98 -3.46
N ILE A 198 5.62 -7.94 -3.52
CA ILE A 198 5.38 -8.92 -2.46
C ILE A 198 5.61 -10.32 -3.05
N ASP A 199 6.64 -11.01 -2.55
CA ASP A 199 7.07 -12.33 -3.00
C ASP A 199 7.23 -13.29 -1.79
N SER A 200 6.21 -14.11 -1.50
CA SER A 200 4.91 -14.25 -2.17
C SER A 200 3.77 -13.78 -1.24
N ILE A 201 2.63 -13.44 -1.83
CA ILE A 201 1.42 -13.09 -1.07
C ILE A 201 0.93 -14.24 -0.17
N GLN A 202 1.27 -15.48 -0.48
CA GLN A 202 0.89 -16.68 0.26
C GLN A 202 1.54 -16.75 1.65
N THR A 203 2.65 -16.04 1.87
CA THR A 203 3.37 -16.03 3.14
C THR A 203 2.96 -14.89 4.05
N ILE A 204 2.17 -13.95 3.54
CA ILE A 204 1.72 -12.80 4.32
C ILE A 204 0.57 -13.21 5.24
N ALA A 205 0.70 -12.85 6.50
CA ALA A 205 -0.29 -13.10 7.54
C ALA A 205 -0.70 -11.79 8.21
N THR A 206 -1.93 -11.74 8.74
CA THR A 206 -2.44 -10.65 9.56
C THR A 206 -2.91 -11.18 10.90
N GLU A 207 -2.73 -10.41 11.95
CA GLU A 207 -3.24 -10.74 13.30
C GLU A 207 -4.67 -10.22 13.52
N GLU A 208 -5.20 -9.41 12.59
CA GLU A 208 -6.51 -8.73 12.74
C GLU A 208 -7.71 -9.53 12.19
N VAL A 209 -7.53 -10.77 11.76
CA VAL A 209 -8.65 -11.61 11.25
C VAL A 209 -9.12 -12.53 12.36
N ASP A 210 -10.26 -12.19 12.98
CA ASP A 210 -11.11 -13.08 13.77
C ASP A 210 -12.01 -13.93 12.86
#